data_b31bdeef1399c71c57389483a34d31a6
#
_entry.id   b31bdeef1399c71c57389483a34d31a6
#
_cell.length_a   1.000
_cell.length_b   1.000
_cell.length_c   1.000
_cell.angle_alpha   90.00
_cell.angle_beta   90.00
_cell.angle_gamma   90.00
#
_symmetry.space_group_name_H-M   'P 1'
#
loop_
_entity.id
_entity.type
_entity.pdbx_description
1 polymer ?
#
loop_
_entity_poly.entity_id
_entity_poly.type
_entity_poly.pdbx_seq_one_letter_code
_entity_poly.pdbx_strand_id
1 'polypeptide(L)'
;MDISPGGLRMLPFQRVSQGDKMYKYTHETIVEADAKSTFQWFEHEGSFRRLMPPWEVAEEVRADDSLEVGSQRVFRFPAPGAPFLKMTWVAEHTSYDPPHHFADKMVKGPFWSWNHNHDLAECDGKTTVKDEVSYQVPFGPLGNLADSILGGWLVKSRISRMFKARELRLQRDMREHSKFSHIKRKKILVAGSSGMIGTQLVAFLDTGGHDVWRLVRRPVKEGAKELSWRPDEGLIESSEIEGFDVIIHLGGENIGDKRWSKKRKAAIVGSRRESTTLLSETISALKSKPEVFLVASAIGFYGNRGDEILTEESTHGEGFLTDTVIQWESYADSARKAGIRVINTRNGIVLSGVGGALGRMLLPWKLGGGGPLAGGKQWMSWISLDDEIYAINHLIMNDECEGAYNLTAPEPVRQKVFSKTLGKVLRRPAIAPIPGFSMKILFGELAGPLLIEGQRVLPSRLQQSGYEFLHKDLESALRDSLGIWR
;
A
#
# COMPACT_ATOMS: atom_id res chain seq x y z
N MET A 1 -21.09 2.91 51.41
CA MET A 1 -20.21 4.02 51.01
C MET A 1 -20.09 3.92 49.49
N ASP A 2 -20.90 4.72 48.83
CA ASP A 2 -21.02 4.79 47.38
C ASP A 2 -19.90 5.67 46.83
N ILE A 3 -19.10 5.18 45.89
CA ILE A 3 -18.16 5.99 45.14
C ILE A 3 -18.57 5.95 43.66
N SER A 4 -19.34 6.99 43.27
CA SER A 4 -19.67 7.26 41.86
C SER A 4 -18.42 7.76 41.11
N PRO A 5 -18.14 7.29 39.86
CA PRO A 5 -17.07 7.82 39.02
C PRO A 5 -17.50 9.17 38.42
N GLY A 6 -16.65 10.17 38.62
CA GLY A 6 -16.86 11.54 38.15
C GLY A 6 -17.01 11.64 36.64
N GLY A 7 -18.16 12.16 36.25
CA GLY A 7 -18.45 12.49 34.83
C GLY A 7 -17.59 13.64 34.36
N LEU A 8 -16.85 13.43 33.29
CA LEU A 8 -16.29 14.51 32.48
C LEU A 8 -17.45 15.29 31.86
N ARG A 9 -17.70 16.49 32.39
CA ARG A 9 -18.61 17.46 31.78
C ARG A 9 -18.11 17.79 30.38
N MET A 10 -18.83 17.35 29.36
CA MET A 10 -18.69 17.89 28.02
C MET A 10 -18.99 19.39 28.05
N LEU A 11 -18.06 20.22 27.66
CA LEU A 11 -18.30 21.63 27.43
C LEU A 11 -19.35 21.76 26.32
N PRO A 12 -20.37 22.63 26.49
CA PRO A 12 -21.42 22.79 25.50
C PRO A 12 -20.84 23.34 24.20
N PHE A 13 -21.28 22.77 23.09
CA PHE A 13 -21.03 23.29 21.74
C PHE A 13 -21.39 24.79 21.71
N GLN A 14 -20.38 25.65 21.62
CA GLN A 14 -20.60 27.07 21.40
C GLN A 14 -21.18 27.28 20.01
N ARG A 15 -22.27 28.06 19.95
CA ARG A 15 -22.92 28.49 18.70
C ARG A 15 -21.87 29.14 17.80
N VAL A 16 -21.88 28.76 16.52
CA VAL A 16 -21.14 29.41 15.44
C VAL A 16 -21.45 30.91 15.46
N SER A 17 -20.44 31.75 15.67
CA SER A 17 -20.60 33.18 15.54
C SER A 17 -20.75 33.55 14.04
N GLN A 18 -21.70 34.45 13.72
CA GLN A 18 -21.91 34.98 12.37
C GLN A 18 -20.69 35.82 11.93
N GLY A 19 -19.56 35.20 11.64
CA GLY A 19 -18.32 35.90 11.25
C GLY A 19 -17.20 34.99 10.78
N ASP A 20 -17.36 33.67 10.92
CA ASP A 20 -16.30 32.74 10.54
C ASP A 20 -16.30 32.46 9.03
N LYS A 21 -15.14 32.70 8.39
CA LYS A 21 -14.97 32.58 6.94
C LYS A 21 -15.10 31.13 6.50
N MET A 22 -16.05 30.85 5.60
CA MET A 22 -16.19 29.57 4.90
C MET A 22 -15.26 29.57 3.69
N TYR A 23 -14.46 28.53 3.57
CA TYR A 23 -13.60 28.27 2.41
C TYR A 23 -14.23 27.21 1.53
N LYS A 24 -14.03 27.34 0.22
CA LYS A 24 -14.45 26.33 -0.77
C LYS A 24 -13.25 25.86 -1.59
N TYR A 25 -13.23 24.58 -1.87
CA TYR A 25 -12.27 23.95 -2.76
C TYR A 25 -13.03 23.00 -3.69
N THR A 26 -12.78 23.10 -4.99
CA THR A 26 -13.36 22.24 -6.01
C THR A 26 -12.26 21.54 -6.79
N HIS A 27 -12.47 20.26 -7.09
CA HIS A 27 -11.59 19.45 -7.91
C HIS A 27 -12.42 18.60 -8.86
N GLU A 28 -11.97 18.46 -10.09
CA GLU A 28 -12.63 17.63 -11.10
C GLU A 28 -11.67 16.53 -11.56
N THR A 29 -12.18 15.31 -11.59
CA THR A 29 -11.47 14.11 -12.06
C THR A 29 -12.23 13.52 -13.22
N ILE A 30 -11.59 13.37 -14.37
CA ILE A 30 -12.17 12.69 -15.52
C ILE A 30 -11.72 11.22 -15.50
N VAL A 31 -12.67 10.30 -15.53
CA VAL A 31 -12.47 8.86 -15.51
C VAL A 31 -12.93 8.25 -16.82
N GLU A 32 -12.13 7.41 -17.43
CA GLU A 32 -12.45 6.69 -18.68
C GLU A 32 -13.35 5.47 -18.39
N ALA A 33 -14.53 5.73 -17.80
CA ALA A 33 -15.53 4.72 -17.47
C ALA A 33 -16.90 5.39 -17.31
N ASP A 34 -17.99 4.62 -17.41
CA ASP A 34 -19.36 5.11 -17.16
C ASP A 34 -19.59 5.48 -15.69
N ALA A 35 -20.66 6.26 -15.44
CA ALA A 35 -20.98 6.75 -14.11
C ALA A 35 -21.29 5.62 -13.12
N LYS A 36 -21.97 4.57 -13.56
CA LYS A 36 -22.32 3.42 -12.73
C LYS A 36 -21.08 2.67 -12.24
N SER A 37 -20.17 2.32 -13.15
CA SER A 37 -18.92 1.64 -12.80
C SER A 37 -18.04 2.50 -11.90
N THR A 38 -17.98 3.82 -12.16
CA THR A 38 -17.22 4.77 -11.34
C THR A 38 -17.83 4.89 -9.93
N PHE A 39 -19.15 4.97 -9.83
CA PHE A 39 -19.86 5.04 -8.55
C PHE A 39 -19.67 3.75 -7.74
N GLN A 40 -19.82 2.58 -8.37
CA GLN A 40 -19.57 1.29 -7.75
C GLN A 40 -18.16 1.17 -7.14
N TRP A 41 -17.14 1.74 -7.81
CA TRP A 41 -15.80 1.79 -7.25
C TRP A 41 -15.77 2.50 -5.88
N PHE A 42 -16.54 3.59 -5.69
CA PHE A 42 -16.65 4.29 -4.41
C PHE A 42 -17.41 3.50 -3.35
N GLU A 43 -18.39 2.68 -3.75
CA GLU A 43 -19.18 1.84 -2.83
C GLU A 43 -18.40 0.71 -2.18
N HIS A 44 -17.28 0.29 -2.78
CA HIS A 44 -16.43 -0.74 -2.20
C HIS A 44 -15.70 -0.28 -0.93
N GLU A 45 -15.58 -1.17 0.08
CA GLU A 45 -14.86 -0.91 1.34
C GLU A 45 -13.43 -0.41 1.09
N GLY A 46 -12.75 -0.98 0.09
CA GLY A 46 -11.38 -0.66 -0.29
C GLY A 46 -11.17 0.76 -0.84
N SER A 47 -12.21 1.43 -1.34
CA SER A 47 -12.12 2.74 -1.99
C SER A 47 -11.49 3.80 -1.09
N PHE A 48 -11.90 3.86 0.17
CA PHE A 48 -11.32 4.80 1.13
C PHE A 48 -9.82 4.58 1.31
N ARG A 49 -9.40 3.32 1.43
CA ARG A 49 -7.97 2.96 1.56
C ARG A 49 -7.19 3.34 0.30
N ARG A 50 -7.77 3.14 -0.87
CA ARG A 50 -7.17 3.53 -2.14
C ARG A 50 -7.08 5.05 -2.30
N LEU A 51 -8.06 5.81 -1.81
CA LEU A 51 -8.08 7.28 -1.84
C LEU A 51 -7.17 7.94 -0.80
N MET A 52 -6.67 7.17 0.20
CA MET A 52 -5.69 7.72 1.14
C MET A 52 -4.38 8.06 0.43
N PRO A 53 -3.85 9.28 0.63
CA PRO A 53 -2.58 9.66 0.03
C PRO A 53 -1.44 8.71 0.40
N PRO A 54 -0.56 8.31 -0.53
CA PRO A 54 0.49 7.30 -0.28
C PRO A 54 1.58 7.75 0.70
N TRP A 55 1.54 8.98 1.18
CA TRP A 55 2.45 9.52 2.20
C TRP A 55 1.77 9.77 3.56
N GLU A 56 0.46 9.49 3.67
CA GLU A 56 -0.27 9.68 4.94
C GLU A 56 -0.43 8.34 5.67
N VAL A 57 -0.09 8.36 6.96
CA VAL A 57 -0.32 7.21 7.83
C VAL A 57 -1.68 7.41 8.50
N ALA A 58 -2.70 6.73 8.02
CA ALA A 58 -4.01 6.71 8.65
C ALA A 58 -4.35 5.31 9.17
N GLU A 59 -4.84 5.25 10.39
CA GLU A 59 -5.35 4.04 11.03
C GLU A 59 -6.88 4.08 10.97
N GLU A 60 -7.48 3.20 10.20
CA GLU A 60 -8.91 3.01 10.22
C GLU A 60 -9.31 2.30 11.52
N VAL A 61 -10.20 2.91 12.28
CA VAL A 61 -10.67 2.41 13.58
C VAL A 61 -11.98 1.67 13.43
N ARG A 62 -12.88 2.23 12.62
CA ARG A 62 -14.22 1.70 12.32
C ARG A 62 -14.67 2.22 10.96
N ALA A 63 -15.32 1.38 10.18
CA ALA A 63 -16.08 1.77 9.00
C ALA A 63 -17.42 1.04 9.02
N ASP A 64 -18.47 1.74 8.64
CA ASP A 64 -19.69 1.14 8.18
C ASP A 64 -19.52 0.92 6.67
N ASP A 65 -19.73 -0.29 6.17
CA ASP A 65 -19.41 -0.69 4.79
C ASP A 65 -20.51 -0.23 3.80
N SER A 66 -20.87 1.05 3.88
CA SER A 66 -21.91 1.65 3.06
C SER A 66 -21.64 3.15 2.86
N LEU A 67 -22.15 3.71 1.75
CA LEU A 67 -22.24 5.15 1.49
C LEU A 67 -23.63 5.71 1.85
N GLU A 68 -24.56 4.89 2.36
CA GLU A 68 -25.91 5.31 2.72
C GLU A 68 -25.88 6.37 3.82
N VAL A 69 -26.94 7.18 3.84
CA VAL A 69 -27.07 8.27 4.81
C VAL A 69 -27.01 7.74 6.25
N GLY A 70 -26.16 8.37 7.07
CA GLY A 70 -25.92 7.99 8.47
C GLY A 70 -24.78 7.01 8.68
N SER A 71 -24.27 6.34 7.64
CA SER A 71 -23.09 5.49 7.76
C SER A 71 -21.85 6.32 8.11
N GLN A 72 -21.00 5.77 8.97
CA GLN A 72 -19.85 6.47 9.53
C GLN A 72 -18.55 5.77 9.23
N ARG A 73 -17.49 6.57 9.07
CA ARG A 73 -16.11 6.10 9.01
C ARG A 73 -15.24 6.86 10.02
N VAL A 74 -14.52 6.11 10.84
CA VAL A 74 -13.65 6.64 11.89
C VAL A 74 -12.21 6.28 11.60
N PHE A 75 -11.34 7.26 11.49
CA PHE A 75 -9.91 7.05 11.32
C PHE A 75 -9.08 8.00 12.19
N ARG A 76 -7.85 7.59 12.46
CA ARG A 76 -6.85 8.36 13.19
C ARG A 76 -5.64 8.63 12.33
N PHE A 77 -5.10 9.83 12.46
CA PHE A 77 -3.88 10.26 11.74
C PHE A 77 -3.00 11.10 12.65
N PRO A 78 -1.68 11.16 12.39
CA PRO A 78 -0.77 11.99 13.16
C PRO A 78 -1.11 13.47 13.05
N ALA A 79 -1.09 14.19 14.18
CA ALA A 79 -1.31 15.63 14.18
C ALA A 79 -0.18 16.35 13.41
N PRO A 80 -0.49 17.35 12.57
CA PRO A 80 0.50 18.16 11.88
C PRO A 80 1.49 18.80 12.84
N GLY A 81 2.79 18.56 12.65
CA GLY A 81 3.86 19.08 13.52
C GLY A 81 4.07 18.33 14.84
N ALA A 82 3.17 17.41 15.20
CA ALA A 82 3.27 16.61 16.42
C ALA A 82 2.88 15.13 16.14
N PRO A 83 3.71 14.37 15.41
CA PRO A 83 3.35 13.03 14.93
C PRO A 83 3.09 12.00 16.04
N PHE A 84 3.51 12.28 17.27
CA PHE A 84 3.20 11.48 18.46
C PHE A 84 1.76 11.66 18.97
N LEU A 85 1.07 12.74 18.57
CA LEU A 85 -0.33 12.97 18.86
C LEU A 85 -1.19 12.45 17.71
N LYS A 86 -2.20 11.63 18.02
CA LYS A 86 -3.17 11.15 17.05
C LYS A 86 -4.43 11.99 17.10
N MET A 87 -4.88 12.46 15.96
CA MET A 87 -6.18 13.13 15.78
C MET A 87 -7.19 12.12 15.24
N THR A 88 -8.41 12.17 15.74
CA THR A 88 -9.52 11.34 15.26
C THR A 88 -10.35 12.15 14.27
N TRP A 89 -10.70 11.54 13.14
CA TRP A 89 -11.68 12.03 12.20
C TRP A 89 -12.87 11.08 12.18
N VAL A 90 -14.08 11.63 12.28
CA VAL A 90 -15.34 10.92 12.10
C VAL A 90 -16.04 11.58 10.93
N ALA A 91 -16.18 10.86 9.81
CA ALA A 91 -17.02 11.23 8.68
C ALA A 91 -18.37 10.52 8.78
N GLU A 92 -19.43 11.18 8.37
CA GLU A 92 -20.79 10.65 8.29
C GLU A 92 -21.41 11.03 6.97
N HIS A 93 -21.95 10.05 6.24
CA HIS A 93 -22.63 10.30 4.97
C HIS A 93 -23.95 11.03 5.19
N THR A 94 -24.21 12.05 4.38
CA THR A 94 -25.38 12.95 4.49
C THR A 94 -26.30 12.90 3.29
N SER A 95 -25.82 12.37 2.15
CA SER A 95 -26.59 12.18 0.93
C SER A 95 -26.09 10.97 0.18
N TYR A 96 -26.99 10.26 -0.52
CA TYR A 96 -26.71 9.09 -1.32
C TYR A 96 -27.75 8.96 -2.43
N ASP A 97 -27.33 9.17 -3.68
CA ASP A 97 -28.16 9.13 -4.89
C ASP A 97 -27.36 8.47 -6.03
N PRO A 98 -27.27 7.14 -6.04
CA PRO A 98 -26.50 6.42 -7.04
C PRO A 98 -27.16 6.48 -8.44
N PRO A 99 -26.39 6.59 -9.53
CA PRO A 99 -24.93 6.69 -9.59
C PRO A 99 -24.42 8.14 -9.69
N HIS A 100 -25.16 9.14 -9.21
CA HIS A 100 -24.93 10.55 -9.53
C HIS A 100 -24.33 11.37 -8.39
N HIS A 101 -24.64 11.02 -7.15
CA HIS A 101 -24.25 11.87 -6.02
C HIS A 101 -24.11 11.10 -4.70
N PHE A 102 -23.13 11.49 -3.90
CA PHE A 102 -23.05 11.20 -2.47
C PHE A 102 -22.31 12.32 -1.75
N ALA A 103 -22.53 12.44 -0.44
CA ALA A 103 -21.89 13.49 0.34
C ALA A 103 -21.59 13.02 1.76
N ASP A 104 -20.56 13.60 2.36
CA ASP A 104 -20.19 13.38 3.76
C ASP A 104 -19.90 14.69 4.48
N LYS A 105 -20.04 14.66 5.80
CA LYS A 105 -19.64 15.72 6.72
C LYS A 105 -18.70 15.19 7.79
N MET A 106 -17.83 16.03 8.30
CA MET A 106 -17.06 15.72 9.50
C MET A 106 -17.91 15.96 10.76
N VAL A 107 -18.18 14.90 11.51
CA VAL A 107 -18.84 14.97 12.81
C VAL A 107 -17.84 15.31 13.92
N LYS A 108 -16.60 14.80 13.79
CA LYS A 108 -15.49 15.08 14.72
C LYS A 108 -14.19 15.14 13.96
N GLY A 109 -13.39 16.17 14.21
CA GLY A 109 -12.10 16.31 13.52
C GLY A 109 -11.41 17.65 13.79
N PRO A 110 -10.40 18.00 12.98
CA PRO A 110 -9.56 19.19 13.21
C PRO A 110 -10.16 20.51 12.70
N PHE A 111 -11.27 20.48 12.00
CA PHE A 111 -11.94 21.68 11.49
C PHE A 111 -13.17 22.03 12.34
N TRP A 112 -13.67 23.26 12.23
CA TRP A 112 -14.98 23.63 12.80
C TRP A 112 -16.10 22.96 12.03
N SER A 113 -16.01 22.99 10.71
CA SER A 113 -16.91 22.29 9.81
C SER A 113 -16.15 21.78 8.60
N TRP A 114 -16.63 20.69 8.05
CA TRP A 114 -16.18 20.11 6.79
C TRP A 114 -17.34 19.38 6.17
N ASN A 115 -17.73 19.79 4.97
CA ASN A 115 -18.72 19.11 4.15
C ASN A 115 -18.09 18.82 2.80
N HIS A 116 -18.32 17.63 2.30
CA HIS A 116 -17.73 17.14 1.07
C HIS A 116 -18.82 16.52 0.19
N ASN A 117 -19.02 17.08 -1.01
CA ASN A 117 -19.94 16.57 -2.00
C ASN A 117 -19.17 15.93 -3.15
N HIS A 118 -19.71 14.84 -3.65
CA HIS A 118 -19.24 14.12 -4.84
C HIS A 118 -20.37 14.07 -5.86
N ASP A 119 -20.21 14.78 -6.97
CA ASP A 119 -21.15 14.76 -8.10
C ASP A 119 -20.51 14.01 -9.27
N LEU A 120 -21.23 13.05 -9.85
CA LEU A 120 -20.80 12.25 -10.99
C LEU A 120 -21.66 12.57 -12.19
N ALA A 121 -21.05 13.05 -13.27
CA ALA A 121 -21.72 13.36 -14.52
C ALA A 121 -21.05 12.60 -15.67
N GLU A 122 -21.84 11.81 -16.40
CA GLU A 122 -21.37 11.07 -17.57
C GLU A 122 -21.55 11.86 -18.86
N CYS A 123 -20.53 11.84 -19.70
CA CYS A 123 -20.56 12.36 -21.05
C CYS A 123 -19.63 11.52 -21.94
N ASP A 124 -20.14 11.03 -23.07
CA ASP A 124 -19.38 10.26 -24.05
C ASP A 124 -18.60 9.06 -23.48
N GLY A 125 -19.24 8.32 -22.56
CA GLY A 125 -18.66 7.13 -21.94
C GLY A 125 -17.53 7.43 -20.91
N LYS A 126 -17.36 8.70 -20.53
CA LYS A 126 -16.45 9.16 -19.49
C LYS A 126 -17.25 9.80 -18.37
N THR A 127 -16.76 9.64 -17.15
CA THR A 127 -17.38 10.25 -15.98
C THR A 127 -16.51 11.39 -15.45
N THR A 128 -17.10 12.56 -15.27
CA THR A 128 -16.51 13.63 -14.50
C THR A 128 -16.97 13.50 -13.05
N VAL A 129 -16.04 13.22 -12.15
CA VAL A 129 -16.26 13.27 -10.71
C VAL A 129 -15.86 14.64 -10.21
N LYS A 130 -16.84 15.42 -9.74
CA LYS A 130 -16.64 16.73 -9.16
C LYS A 130 -16.71 16.65 -7.65
N ASP A 131 -15.59 16.91 -7.00
CA ASP A 131 -15.47 17.02 -5.56
C ASP A 131 -15.62 18.50 -5.15
N GLU A 132 -16.55 18.81 -4.25
CA GLU A 132 -16.70 20.14 -3.65
C GLU A 132 -16.58 20.04 -2.13
N VAL A 133 -15.52 20.64 -1.59
CA VAL A 133 -15.27 20.72 -0.14
C VAL A 133 -15.53 22.11 0.37
N SER A 134 -16.42 22.24 1.35
CA SER A 134 -16.66 23.47 2.11
C SER A 134 -16.18 23.28 3.54
N TYR A 135 -15.25 24.13 4.02
CA TYR A 135 -14.65 23.95 5.33
C TYR A 135 -14.41 25.26 6.08
N GLN A 136 -14.35 25.17 7.41
CA GLN A 136 -13.98 26.26 8.31
C GLN A 136 -12.79 25.82 9.17
N VAL A 137 -11.76 26.66 9.25
CA VAL A 137 -10.58 26.39 10.10
C VAL A 137 -10.91 26.62 11.58
N PRO A 138 -10.26 25.90 12.52
CA PRO A 138 -10.45 26.11 13.95
C PRO A 138 -9.90 27.48 14.39
N PHE A 139 -10.35 27.94 15.56
CA PHE A 139 -9.96 29.18 16.23
C PHE A 139 -10.56 30.49 15.67
N GLY A 140 -11.64 30.44 14.89
CA GLY A 140 -12.42 31.60 14.48
C GLY A 140 -11.60 32.76 13.90
N PRO A 141 -11.77 34.03 14.37
CA PRO A 141 -11.03 35.17 13.84
C PRO A 141 -9.51 35.08 13.97
N LEU A 142 -8.98 34.43 15.02
CA LEU A 142 -7.55 34.16 15.19
C LEU A 142 -7.05 33.10 14.21
N GLY A 143 -7.85 32.06 13.97
CA GLY A 143 -7.59 31.04 12.94
C GLY A 143 -7.60 31.66 11.55
N ASN A 144 -8.58 32.52 11.26
CA ASN A 144 -8.67 33.25 9.99
C ASN A 144 -7.49 34.23 9.81
N LEU A 145 -7.01 34.89 10.86
CA LEU A 145 -5.83 35.76 10.80
C LEU A 145 -4.56 34.93 10.59
N ALA A 146 -4.37 33.84 11.32
CA ALA A 146 -3.26 32.90 11.12
C ALA A 146 -3.32 32.28 9.73
N ASP A 147 -4.50 31.94 9.21
CA ASP A 147 -4.72 31.44 7.86
C ASP A 147 -4.46 32.53 6.80
N SER A 148 -4.78 33.80 7.05
CA SER A 148 -4.46 34.91 6.15
C SER A 148 -2.97 35.27 6.13
N ILE A 149 -2.25 35.07 7.23
CA ILE A 149 -0.82 35.38 7.38
C ILE A 149 0.07 34.18 7.01
N LEU A 150 -0.32 32.95 7.41
CA LEU A 150 0.41 31.69 7.14
C LEU A 150 -0.25 30.84 6.05
N GLY A 151 -1.43 31.28 5.64
CA GLY A 151 -2.08 30.87 4.47
C GLY A 151 -3.20 29.90 4.56
N GLY A 152 -4.32 30.37 4.18
CA GLY A 152 -5.24 29.63 3.32
C GLY A 152 -4.50 28.86 2.23
N TRP A 153 -3.29 29.30 1.90
CA TRP A 153 -2.32 28.60 1.06
C TRP A 153 -1.85 27.26 1.64
N LEU A 154 -1.56 27.11 2.94
CA LEU A 154 -1.09 25.85 3.52
C LEU A 154 -2.19 24.79 3.53
N VAL A 155 -3.38 25.12 4.02
CA VAL A 155 -4.54 24.19 4.03
C VAL A 155 -4.95 23.89 2.59
N LYS A 156 -5.11 24.91 1.74
CA LYS A 156 -5.45 24.74 0.33
C LYS A 156 -4.41 23.91 -0.42
N SER A 157 -3.13 24.10 -0.18
CA SER A 157 -2.04 23.32 -0.79
C SER A 157 -2.08 21.85 -0.36
N ARG A 158 -2.39 21.56 0.91
CA ARG A 158 -2.56 20.17 1.39
C ARG A 158 -3.79 19.52 0.79
N ILE A 159 -4.93 20.22 0.76
CA ILE A 159 -6.16 19.73 0.14
C ILE A 159 -5.92 19.46 -1.36
N SER A 160 -5.36 20.42 -2.11
CA SER A 160 -5.05 20.26 -3.53
C SER A 160 -4.13 19.07 -3.81
N ARG A 161 -3.10 18.88 -2.96
CA ARG A 161 -2.20 17.75 -3.08
C ARG A 161 -2.91 16.42 -2.80
N MET A 162 -3.79 16.37 -1.81
CA MET A 162 -4.60 15.20 -1.49
C MET A 162 -5.54 14.84 -2.65
N PHE A 163 -6.26 15.82 -3.21
CA PHE A 163 -7.17 15.57 -4.32
C PHE A 163 -6.42 15.19 -5.61
N LYS A 164 -5.22 15.74 -5.85
CA LYS A 164 -4.39 15.27 -6.97
C LYS A 164 -3.97 13.80 -6.82
N ALA A 165 -3.68 13.34 -5.59
CA ALA A 165 -3.42 11.92 -5.35
C ALA A 165 -4.65 11.06 -5.60
N ARG A 166 -5.84 11.51 -5.14
CA ARG A 166 -7.13 10.82 -5.35
C ARG A 166 -7.46 10.72 -6.84
N GLU A 167 -7.33 11.82 -7.58
CA GLU A 167 -7.52 11.86 -9.04
C GLU A 167 -6.67 10.79 -9.72
N LEU A 168 -5.35 10.84 -9.50
CA LEU A 168 -4.42 9.90 -10.12
C LEU A 168 -4.73 8.45 -9.74
N ARG A 169 -5.10 8.21 -8.49
CA ARG A 169 -5.44 6.90 -7.98
C ARG A 169 -6.69 6.34 -8.64
N LEU A 170 -7.78 7.11 -8.64
CA LEU A 170 -9.04 6.69 -9.24
C LEU A 170 -8.88 6.40 -10.74
N GLN A 171 -8.23 7.30 -11.48
CA GLN A 171 -7.97 7.10 -12.91
C GLN A 171 -7.16 5.82 -13.19
N ARG A 172 -6.13 5.56 -12.39
CA ARG A 172 -5.26 4.39 -12.55
C ARG A 172 -5.97 3.10 -12.20
N ASP A 173 -6.65 3.06 -11.06
CA ASP A 173 -7.38 1.87 -10.62
C ASP A 173 -8.46 1.50 -11.63
N MET A 174 -9.25 2.47 -12.10
CA MET A 174 -10.29 2.23 -13.10
C MET A 174 -9.70 1.72 -14.43
N ARG A 175 -8.58 2.29 -14.87
CA ARG A 175 -7.86 1.80 -16.06
C ARG A 175 -7.35 0.37 -15.88
N GLU A 176 -6.76 0.05 -14.72
CA GLU A 176 -6.25 -1.30 -14.46
C GLU A 176 -7.38 -2.32 -14.33
N HIS A 177 -8.50 -1.96 -13.71
CA HIS A 177 -9.69 -2.82 -13.66
C HIS A 177 -10.31 -3.06 -15.04
N SER A 178 -10.34 -2.05 -15.92
CA SER A 178 -10.90 -2.19 -17.26
C SER A 178 -10.15 -3.21 -18.13
N LYS A 179 -8.84 -3.40 -17.94
CA LYS A 179 -8.02 -4.38 -18.66
C LYS A 179 -8.55 -5.81 -18.50
N PHE A 180 -9.14 -6.10 -17.34
CA PHE A 180 -9.62 -7.44 -16.96
C PHE A 180 -11.14 -7.49 -16.74
N SER A 181 -11.89 -6.51 -17.26
CA SER A 181 -13.35 -6.45 -17.13
C SER A 181 -14.09 -7.64 -17.78
N HIS A 182 -13.46 -8.29 -18.75
CA HIS A 182 -13.95 -9.50 -19.42
C HIS A 182 -13.78 -10.77 -18.58
N ILE A 183 -12.97 -10.74 -17.53
CA ILE A 183 -12.72 -11.88 -16.62
C ILE A 183 -13.77 -11.89 -15.52
N LYS A 184 -14.33 -13.09 -15.25
CA LYS A 184 -15.26 -13.28 -14.12
C LYS A 184 -14.61 -12.86 -12.80
N ARG A 185 -15.39 -12.21 -11.94
CA ARG A 185 -14.96 -11.87 -10.59
C ARG A 185 -14.54 -13.10 -9.81
N LYS A 186 -13.38 -13.02 -9.15
CA LYS A 186 -12.74 -14.11 -8.43
C LYS A 186 -13.01 -14.01 -6.93
N LYS A 187 -13.06 -15.16 -6.25
CA LYS A 187 -12.99 -15.26 -4.79
C LYS A 187 -11.52 -15.41 -4.40
N ILE A 188 -10.96 -14.43 -3.69
CA ILE A 188 -9.53 -14.30 -3.46
C ILE A 188 -9.23 -14.32 -1.96
N LEU A 189 -8.30 -15.17 -1.51
CA LEU A 189 -7.83 -15.21 -0.13
C LEU A 189 -6.41 -14.65 -0.04
N VAL A 190 -6.19 -13.66 0.85
CA VAL A 190 -4.91 -12.96 0.99
C VAL A 190 -4.33 -13.16 2.40
N ALA A 191 -3.23 -13.92 2.48
CA ALA A 191 -2.38 -14.01 3.67
C ALA A 191 -1.32 -12.90 3.63
N GLY A 192 -1.05 -12.24 4.78
CA GLY A 192 -0.19 -11.05 4.85
C GLY A 192 -0.90 -9.74 4.47
N SER A 193 -2.23 -9.74 4.52
CA SER A 193 -3.12 -8.63 4.18
C SER A 193 -2.93 -7.36 5.03
N SER A 194 -2.28 -7.43 6.19
CA SER A 194 -1.97 -6.29 7.06
C SER A 194 -0.63 -5.61 6.75
N GLY A 195 0.17 -6.19 5.86
CA GLY A 195 1.44 -5.62 5.41
C GLY A 195 1.26 -4.43 4.46
N MET A 196 2.36 -3.73 4.14
CA MET A 196 2.36 -2.56 3.25
C MET A 196 1.75 -2.88 1.87
N ILE A 197 2.18 -3.98 1.24
CA ILE A 197 1.64 -4.43 -0.05
C ILE A 197 0.22 -4.97 0.16
N GLY A 198 0.03 -5.88 1.11
CA GLY A 198 -1.23 -6.60 1.33
C GLY A 198 -2.42 -5.67 1.60
N THR A 199 -2.23 -4.62 2.40
CA THR A 199 -3.29 -3.64 2.70
C THR A 199 -3.79 -2.93 1.43
N GLN A 200 -2.88 -2.53 0.56
CA GLN A 200 -3.23 -1.85 -0.68
C GLN A 200 -3.74 -2.81 -1.75
N LEU A 201 -3.19 -4.03 -1.81
CA LEU A 201 -3.64 -5.06 -2.74
C LEU A 201 -5.08 -5.50 -2.44
N VAL A 202 -5.40 -5.78 -1.17
CA VAL A 202 -6.78 -6.12 -0.75
C VAL A 202 -7.75 -5.03 -1.16
N ALA A 203 -7.42 -3.77 -0.88
CA ALA A 203 -8.26 -2.64 -1.23
C ALA A 203 -8.43 -2.48 -2.75
N PHE A 204 -7.36 -2.68 -3.53
CA PHE A 204 -7.42 -2.62 -4.99
C PHE A 204 -8.27 -3.76 -5.58
N LEU A 205 -8.06 -4.99 -5.12
CA LEU A 205 -8.85 -6.14 -5.61
C LEU A 205 -10.33 -6.00 -5.26
N ASP A 206 -10.65 -5.48 -4.08
CA ASP A 206 -12.02 -5.21 -3.65
C ASP A 206 -12.68 -4.16 -4.53
N THR A 207 -12.03 -3.00 -4.78
CA THR A 207 -12.57 -1.98 -5.71
C THR A 207 -12.70 -2.46 -7.15
N GLY A 208 -12.00 -3.54 -7.52
CA GLY A 208 -12.18 -4.28 -8.75
C GLY A 208 -13.42 -5.19 -8.75
N GLY A 209 -14.15 -5.28 -7.64
CA GLY A 209 -15.36 -6.10 -7.49
C GLY A 209 -15.10 -7.58 -7.24
N HIS A 210 -13.87 -7.96 -6.85
CA HIS A 210 -13.56 -9.33 -6.42
C HIS A 210 -14.08 -9.59 -5.01
N ASP A 211 -14.41 -10.85 -4.68
CA ASP A 211 -14.75 -11.28 -3.32
C ASP A 211 -13.46 -11.56 -2.54
N VAL A 212 -12.94 -10.55 -1.82
CA VAL A 212 -11.62 -10.59 -1.19
C VAL A 212 -11.71 -10.91 0.29
N TRP A 213 -11.05 -12.00 0.70
CA TRP A 213 -10.96 -12.46 2.07
C TRP A 213 -9.54 -12.35 2.60
N ARG A 214 -9.40 -12.16 3.90
CA ARG A 214 -8.11 -12.02 4.58
C ARG A 214 -7.83 -13.24 5.45
N LEU A 215 -6.66 -13.85 5.29
CA LEU A 215 -6.20 -14.92 6.17
C LEU A 215 -5.34 -14.32 7.30
N VAL A 216 -5.84 -14.35 8.54
CA VAL A 216 -5.29 -13.62 9.68
C VAL A 216 -4.83 -14.55 10.81
N ARG A 217 -3.78 -14.14 11.55
CA ARG A 217 -3.25 -14.89 12.71
C ARG A 217 -3.84 -14.48 14.05
N ARG A 218 -4.70 -13.50 14.06
CA ARG A 218 -5.47 -13.03 15.22
C ARG A 218 -6.90 -13.58 15.17
N PRO A 219 -7.68 -13.47 16.23
CA PRO A 219 -9.11 -13.76 16.17
C PRO A 219 -9.79 -12.97 15.05
N VAL A 220 -10.71 -13.64 14.34
CA VAL A 220 -11.53 -13.05 13.29
C VAL A 220 -12.45 -11.98 13.89
N LYS A 221 -12.61 -10.88 13.19
CA LYS A 221 -13.59 -9.85 13.56
C LYS A 221 -14.99 -10.28 13.11
N GLU A 222 -15.97 -10.07 13.96
CA GLU A 222 -17.36 -10.33 13.62
C GLU A 222 -17.80 -9.55 12.37
N GLY A 223 -18.44 -10.24 11.43
CA GLY A 223 -18.91 -9.67 10.16
C GLY A 223 -17.82 -9.40 9.11
N ALA A 224 -16.54 -9.56 9.44
CA ALA A 224 -15.47 -9.32 8.48
C ALA A 224 -15.21 -10.53 7.56
N LYS A 225 -14.80 -10.29 6.31
CA LYS A 225 -14.34 -11.32 5.38
C LYS A 225 -12.93 -11.80 5.78
N GLU A 226 -12.86 -12.55 6.87
CA GLU A 226 -11.62 -13.04 7.46
C GLU A 226 -11.70 -14.51 7.81
N LEU A 227 -10.58 -15.23 7.63
CA LEU A 227 -10.36 -16.58 8.11
C LEU A 227 -9.16 -16.60 9.05
N SER A 228 -9.21 -17.44 10.09
CA SER A 228 -8.11 -17.56 11.06
C SER A 228 -7.20 -18.74 10.71
N TRP A 229 -5.90 -18.55 10.93
CA TRP A 229 -4.90 -19.61 10.84
C TRP A 229 -3.74 -19.42 11.82
N ARG A 230 -3.06 -20.51 12.13
CA ARG A 230 -1.84 -20.51 12.98
C ARG A 230 -0.77 -21.41 12.35
N PRO A 231 0.03 -20.84 11.42
CA PRO A 231 1.01 -21.64 10.67
C PRO A 231 2.12 -22.22 11.55
N ASP A 232 2.46 -21.60 12.65
CA ASP A 232 3.41 -22.09 13.66
C ASP A 232 2.90 -23.32 14.44
N GLU A 233 1.58 -23.53 14.46
CA GLU A 233 0.94 -24.69 15.05
C GLU A 233 0.44 -25.71 13.98
N GLY A 234 0.62 -25.39 12.70
CA GLY A 234 0.11 -26.19 11.58
C GLY A 234 -1.41 -26.18 11.48
N LEU A 235 -2.08 -25.13 11.97
CA LEU A 235 -3.53 -25.06 12.05
C LEU A 235 -4.12 -24.12 10.99
N ILE A 236 -4.97 -24.70 10.15
CA ILE A 236 -5.81 -24.03 9.17
C ILE A 236 -7.03 -24.90 8.89
N GLU A 237 -8.21 -24.31 8.84
CA GLU A 237 -9.44 -25.05 8.55
C GLU A 237 -9.65 -25.17 7.03
N SER A 238 -9.37 -26.34 6.49
CA SER A 238 -9.40 -26.58 5.03
C SER A 238 -10.78 -26.39 4.41
N SER A 239 -11.86 -26.70 5.15
CA SER A 239 -13.23 -26.53 4.68
C SER A 239 -13.60 -25.06 4.45
N GLU A 240 -12.97 -24.14 5.18
CA GLU A 240 -13.18 -22.70 5.00
C GLU A 240 -12.45 -22.15 3.75
N ILE A 241 -11.42 -22.87 3.27
CA ILE A 241 -10.64 -22.46 2.08
C ILE A 241 -11.17 -23.09 0.79
N GLU A 242 -12.07 -24.04 0.88
CA GLU A 242 -12.70 -24.68 -0.28
C GLU A 242 -13.40 -23.63 -1.16
N GLY A 243 -13.17 -23.71 -2.48
CA GLY A 243 -13.85 -22.85 -3.46
C GLY A 243 -13.32 -21.41 -3.58
N PHE A 244 -12.12 -21.11 -3.08
CA PHE A 244 -11.40 -19.92 -3.50
C PHE A 244 -10.73 -20.12 -4.86
N ASP A 245 -10.83 -19.12 -5.74
CA ASP A 245 -10.23 -19.17 -7.07
C ASP A 245 -8.73 -18.85 -7.00
N VAL A 246 -8.34 -17.94 -6.11
CA VAL A 246 -6.96 -17.42 -6.00
C VAL A 246 -6.54 -17.36 -4.54
N ILE A 247 -5.36 -17.88 -4.25
CA ILE A 247 -4.70 -17.73 -2.95
C ILE A 247 -3.43 -16.88 -3.13
N ILE A 248 -3.32 -15.83 -2.35
CA ILE A 248 -2.16 -14.92 -2.36
C ILE A 248 -1.47 -14.97 -0.99
N HIS A 249 -0.19 -15.34 -0.98
CA HIS A 249 0.60 -15.41 0.25
C HIS A 249 1.76 -14.38 0.23
N LEU A 250 1.54 -13.25 0.91
CA LEU A 250 2.54 -12.17 1.09
C LEU A 250 3.19 -12.19 2.49
N GLY A 251 2.86 -13.18 3.30
CA GLY A 251 3.30 -13.27 4.68
C GLY A 251 4.75 -13.71 4.81
N GLY A 252 5.39 -13.23 5.87
CA GLY A 252 6.75 -13.61 6.24
C GLY A 252 7.32 -12.63 7.27
N GLU A 253 8.20 -13.12 8.13
CA GLU A 253 8.88 -12.28 9.11
C GLU A 253 9.74 -11.22 8.42
N ASN A 254 9.64 -9.96 8.84
CA ASN A 254 10.33 -8.85 8.19
C ASN A 254 11.85 -8.97 8.39
N ILE A 255 12.61 -9.01 7.31
CA ILE A 255 14.07 -9.20 7.31
C ILE A 255 14.85 -7.97 7.83
N GLY A 256 14.27 -6.78 7.74
CA GLY A 256 14.94 -5.52 8.02
C GLY A 256 14.62 -4.88 9.39
N ASP A 257 13.78 -5.47 10.24
CA ASP A 257 13.33 -4.82 11.48
C ASP A 257 14.34 -4.89 12.61
N LYS A 258 15.14 -5.95 12.68
CA LYS A 258 16.09 -6.20 13.77
C LYS A 258 17.39 -6.75 13.22
N ARG A 259 18.51 -6.54 13.96
CA ARG A 259 19.80 -7.18 13.64
C ARG A 259 19.65 -8.69 13.57
N TRP A 260 20.39 -9.31 12.65
CA TRP A 260 20.38 -10.75 12.48
C TRP A 260 21.21 -11.45 13.56
N SER A 261 20.54 -12.23 14.38
CA SER A 261 21.08 -13.23 15.27
C SER A 261 20.72 -14.62 14.73
N LYS A 262 21.33 -15.69 15.27
CA LYS A 262 20.93 -17.06 14.92
C LYS A 262 19.42 -17.28 15.10
N LYS A 263 18.85 -16.79 16.22
CA LYS A 263 17.40 -16.86 16.50
C LYS A 263 16.59 -16.08 15.46
N ARG A 264 17.05 -14.87 15.07
CA ARG A 264 16.35 -14.04 14.07
C ARG A 264 16.37 -14.67 12.69
N LYS A 265 17.51 -15.21 12.26
CA LYS A 265 17.61 -15.95 10.98
C LYS A 265 16.69 -17.17 10.97
N ALA A 266 16.67 -17.95 12.07
CA ALA A 266 15.74 -19.08 12.19
C ALA A 266 14.28 -18.66 12.11
N ALA A 267 13.88 -17.54 12.73
CA ALA A 267 12.52 -17.00 12.62
C ALA A 267 12.17 -16.53 11.19
N ILE A 268 13.13 -15.93 10.47
CA ILE A 268 12.95 -15.52 9.06
C ILE A 268 12.68 -16.74 8.18
N VAL A 269 13.45 -17.80 8.30
CA VAL A 269 13.29 -19.04 7.54
C VAL A 269 12.02 -19.78 7.98
N GLY A 270 11.85 -19.97 9.30
CA GLY A 270 10.74 -20.71 9.90
C GLY A 270 9.38 -20.14 9.50
N SER A 271 9.21 -18.82 9.60
CA SER A 271 7.94 -18.17 9.25
C SER A 271 7.50 -18.43 7.81
N ARG A 272 8.46 -18.50 6.87
CA ARG A 272 8.20 -18.78 5.45
C ARG A 272 7.90 -20.25 5.22
N ARG A 273 8.71 -21.12 5.82
CA ARG A 273 8.53 -22.55 5.75
C ARG A 273 7.15 -22.96 6.27
N GLU A 274 6.84 -22.61 7.49
CA GLU A 274 5.62 -23.01 8.17
C GLU A 274 4.36 -22.52 7.42
N SER A 275 4.35 -21.24 7.06
CA SER A 275 3.18 -20.65 6.40
C SER A 275 2.99 -21.10 4.96
N THR A 276 4.06 -21.18 4.16
CA THR A 276 3.94 -21.55 2.75
C THR A 276 3.68 -23.05 2.59
N THR A 277 4.36 -23.90 3.40
CA THR A 277 4.12 -25.34 3.37
C THR A 277 2.69 -25.67 3.78
N LEU A 278 2.20 -25.10 4.89
CA LEU A 278 0.84 -25.31 5.35
C LEU A 278 -0.20 -24.93 4.28
N LEU A 279 -0.09 -23.75 3.68
CA LEU A 279 -1.00 -23.35 2.60
C LEU A 279 -0.89 -24.28 1.39
N SER A 280 0.34 -24.55 0.93
CA SER A 280 0.58 -25.40 -0.24
C SER A 280 0.00 -26.81 -0.08
N GLU A 281 0.20 -27.44 1.08
CA GLU A 281 -0.32 -28.76 1.38
C GLU A 281 -1.85 -28.74 1.53
N THR A 282 -2.39 -27.74 2.24
CA THR A 282 -3.84 -27.61 2.41
C THR A 282 -4.55 -27.48 1.07
N ILE A 283 -4.14 -26.52 0.22
CA ILE A 283 -4.82 -26.29 -1.07
C ILE A 283 -4.63 -27.44 -2.05
N SER A 284 -3.54 -28.19 -1.93
CA SER A 284 -3.29 -29.38 -2.74
C SER A 284 -4.28 -30.53 -2.45
N ALA A 285 -4.76 -30.61 -1.21
CA ALA A 285 -5.67 -31.62 -0.73
C ALA A 285 -7.16 -31.30 -0.95
N LEU A 286 -7.50 -30.04 -1.33
CA LEU A 286 -8.88 -29.62 -1.56
C LEU A 286 -9.50 -30.36 -2.73
N LYS A 287 -10.83 -30.56 -2.68
CA LYS A 287 -11.62 -31.11 -3.79
C LYS A 287 -11.74 -30.07 -4.91
N SER A 288 -12.08 -28.83 -4.55
CA SER A 288 -12.10 -27.67 -5.46
C SER A 288 -10.85 -26.84 -5.22
N LYS A 289 -9.79 -27.15 -5.97
CA LYS A 289 -8.50 -26.46 -5.86
C LYS A 289 -8.56 -25.06 -6.43
N PRO A 290 -7.80 -24.09 -5.87
CA PRO A 290 -7.66 -22.78 -6.50
C PRO A 290 -6.96 -22.89 -7.86
N GLU A 291 -7.30 -21.99 -8.76
CA GLU A 291 -6.64 -21.87 -10.06
C GLU A 291 -5.20 -21.35 -9.90
N VAL A 292 -4.98 -20.45 -8.93
CA VAL A 292 -3.73 -19.75 -8.72
C VAL A 292 -3.30 -19.76 -7.26
N PHE A 293 -2.03 -20.05 -7.04
CA PHE A 293 -1.33 -19.80 -5.78
C PHE A 293 -0.15 -18.85 -6.02
N LEU A 294 -0.31 -17.57 -5.67
CA LEU A 294 0.76 -16.59 -5.75
C LEU A 294 1.47 -16.51 -4.40
N VAL A 295 2.79 -16.70 -4.42
CA VAL A 295 3.67 -16.64 -3.23
C VAL A 295 4.70 -15.54 -3.41
N ALA A 296 4.79 -14.65 -2.43
CA ALA A 296 5.87 -13.66 -2.39
C ALA A 296 7.22 -14.36 -2.33
N SER A 297 8.18 -13.76 -3.03
CA SER A 297 9.59 -14.13 -3.06
C SER A 297 10.43 -12.84 -3.04
N ALA A 298 11.70 -12.88 -3.37
CA ALA A 298 12.55 -11.70 -3.37
C ALA A 298 13.71 -11.81 -4.36
N ILE A 299 14.19 -10.68 -4.88
CA ILE A 299 15.40 -10.60 -5.72
C ILE A 299 16.67 -11.05 -4.98
N GLY A 300 16.60 -11.24 -3.66
CA GLY A 300 17.65 -11.92 -2.89
C GLY A 300 18.05 -13.30 -3.42
N PHE A 301 17.19 -13.93 -4.24
CA PHE A 301 17.48 -15.13 -5.01
C PHE A 301 18.82 -15.04 -5.78
N TYR A 302 19.11 -13.87 -6.34
CA TYR A 302 20.27 -13.69 -7.22
C TYR A 302 21.58 -13.42 -6.46
N GLY A 303 21.55 -13.10 -5.15
CA GLY A 303 22.74 -12.72 -4.39
C GLY A 303 23.45 -11.49 -4.95
N ASN A 304 24.69 -11.24 -4.54
CA ASN A 304 25.49 -10.12 -5.05
C ASN A 304 26.33 -10.56 -6.24
N ARG A 305 25.97 -10.12 -7.43
CA ARG A 305 26.66 -10.46 -8.71
C ARG A 305 27.22 -9.23 -9.44
N GLY A 306 27.51 -8.15 -8.68
CA GLY A 306 28.16 -6.95 -9.21
C GLY A 306 27.32 -6.25 -10.27
N ASP A 307 27.85 -6.13 -11.49
CA ASP A 307 27.22 -5.41 -12.61
C ASP A 307 26.44 -6.31 -13.56
N GLU A 308 26.40 -7.61 -13.30
CA GLU A 308 25.67 -8.57 -14.12
C GLU A 308 24.18 -8.21 -14.20
N ILE A 309 23.62 -8.27 -15.39
CA ILE A 309 22.18 -8.11 -15.62
C ILE A 309 21.52 -9.44 -15.30
N LEU A 310 20.57 -9.40 -14.37
CA LEU A 310 19.88 -10.57 -13.84
C LEU A 310 18.43 -10.56 -14.29
N THR A 311 18.00 -11.65 -14.86
CA THR A 311 16.63 -11.91 -15.31
C THR A 311 16.11 -13.17 -14.63
N GLU A 312 14.87 -13.54 -14.89
CA GLU A 312 14.27 -14.76 -14.34
C GLU A 312 14.99 -16.05 -14.82
N GLU A 313 15.72 -15.96 -15.94
CA GLU A 313 16.54 -17.06 -16.50
C GLU A 313 17.91 -17.19 -15.82
N SER A 314 18.31 -16.17 -15.03
CA SER A 314 19.60 -16.19 -14.34
C SER A 314 19.60 -17.19 -13.19
N THR A 315 20.72 -17.90 -13.00
CA THR A 315 20.92 -18.80 -11.86
C THR A 315 20.92 -18.05 -10.54
N HIS A 316 20.63 -18.75 -9.45
CA HIS A 316 20.74 -18.19 -8.11
C HIS A 316 22.19 -17.79 -7.74
N GLY A 317 22.31 -16.86 -6.82
CA GLY A 317 23.60 -16.50 -6.21
C GLY A 317 23.93 -17.36 -4.98
N GLU A 318 24.59 -16.73 -4.01
CA GLU A 318 25.01 -17.37 -2.77
C GLU A 318 24.65 -16.51 -1.54
N GLY A 319 24.55 -17.13 -0.36
CA GLY A 319 24.37 -16.49 0.92
C GLY A 319 23.02 -16.70 1.56
N PHE A 320 22.89 -16.25 2.80
CA PHE A 320 21.73 -16.52 3.64
C PHE A 320 20.38 -16.14 3.01
N LEU A 321 20.30 -14.98 2.35
CA LEU A 321 19.05 -14.57 1.69
C LEU A 321 18.75 -15.44 0.47
N THR A 322 19.76 -15.77 -0.32
CA THR A 322 19.62 -16.66 -1.48
C THR A 322 19.10 -18.04 -1.06
N ASP A 323 19.75 -18.65 -0.06
CA ASP A 323 19.34 -19.97 0.46
C ASP A 323 17.91 -19.92 1.01
N THR A 324 17.56 -18.81 1.70
CA THR A 324 16.21 -18.60 2.23
C THR A 324 15.18 -18.51 1.12
N VAL A 325 15.48 -17.80 0.03
CA VAL A 325 14.55 -17.60 -1.10
C VAL A 325 14.36 -18.89 -1.90
N ILE A 326 15.44 -19.61 -2.18
CA ILE A 326 15.37 -20.92 -2.89
C ILE A 326 14.45 -21.88 -2.12
N GLN A 327 14.66 -21.99 -0.80
CA GLN A 327 13.81 -22.82 0.04
C GLN A 327 12.36 -22.31 0.05
N TRP A 328 12.17 -20.99 0.13
CA TRP A 328 10.82 -20.41 0.14
C TRP A 328 10.03 -20.73 -1.12
N GLU A 329 10.63 -20.59 -2.30
CA GLU A 329 10.00 -20.93 -3.58
C GLU A 329 9.68 -22.45 -3.66
N SER A 330 10.50 -23.32 -3.06
CA SER A 330 10.27 -24.78 -3.04
C SER A 330 9.13 -25.21 -2.11
N TYR A 331 8.78 -24.44 -1.08
CA TYR A 331 7.67 -24.77 -0.18
C TYR A 331 6.29 -24.75 -0.89
N ALA A 332 6.20 -24.19 -2.09
CA ALA A 332 5.01 -24.24 -2.92
C ALA A 332 4.91 -25.46 -3.84
N ASP A 333 5.87 -26.42 -3.75
CA ASP A 333 5.93 -27.56 -4.69
C ASP A 333 4.76 -28.53 -4.56
N SER A 334 4.13 -28.66 -3.38
CA SER A 334 2.93 -29.47 -3.22
C SER A 334 1.79 -28.94 -4.10
N ALA A 335 1.60 -27.63 -4.14
CA ALA A 335 0.61 -26.99 -4.99
C ALA A 335 0.91 -27.19 -6.50
N ARG A 336 2.18 -27.05 -6.91
CA ARG A 336 2.61 -27.33 -8.31
C ARG A 336 2.30 -28.76 -8.72
N LYS A 337 2.67 -29.73 -7.88
CA LYS A 337 2.40 -31.17 -8.11
C LYS A 337 0.93 -31.49 -8.18
N ALA A 338 0.09 -30.71 -7.50
CA ALA A 338 -1.37 -30.86 -7.53
C ALA A 338 -2.03 -30.19 -8.75
N GLY A 339 -1.24 -29.60 -9.67
CA GLY A 339 -1.72 -28.93 -10.89
C GLY A 339 -2.24 -27.52 -10.68
N ILE A 340 -1.93 -26.88 -9.54
CA ILE A 340 -2.26 -25.48 -9.26
C ILE A 340 -1.19 -24.58 -9.92
N ARG A 341 -1.60 -23.57 -10.65
CA ARG A 341 -0.70 -22.55 -11.23
C ARG A 341 -0.01 -21.74 -10.14
N VAL A 342 1.28 -21.97 -9.94
CA VAL A 342 2.06 -21.31 -8.89
C VAL A 342 2.88 -20.17 -9.47
N ILE A 343 2.76 -18.98 -8.87
CA ILE A 343 3.50 -17.78 -9.24
C ILE A 343 4.37 -17.35 -8.06
N ASN A 344 5.69 -17.16 -8.28
CA ASN A 344 6.61 -16.63 -7.29
C ASN A 344 7.00 -15.20 -7.67
N THR A 345 6.63 -14.21 -6.85
CA THR A 345 6.99 -12.81 -7.09
C THR A 345 8.31 -12.47 -6.43
N ARG A 346 9.40 -12.41 -7.20
CA ARG A 346 10.72 -11.96 -6.73
C ARG A 346 10.75 -10.44 -6.61
N ASN A 347 10.25 -9.95 -5.48
CA ASN A 347 10.05 -8.52 -5.24
C ASN A 347 11.38 -7.80 -5.08
N GLY A 348 11.52 -6.66 -5.77
CA GLY A 348 12.56 -5.69 -5.55
C GLY A 348 12.31 -4.80 -4.34
N ILE A 349 12.93 -3.63 -4.32
CA ILE A 349 12.73 -2.63 -3.26
C ILE A 349 11.43 -1.88 -3.54
N VAL A 350 10.34 -2.24 -2.86
CA VAL A 350 9.04 -1.60 -3.03
C VAL A 350 9.07 -0.19 -2.41
N LEU A 351 8.81 0.83 -3.23
CA LEU A 351 8.83 2.24 -2.82
C LEU A 351 7.46 2.67 -2.28
N SER A 352 7.44 3.09 -1.01
CA SER A 352 6.27 3.64 -0.35
C SER A 352 6.64 4.77 0.60
N GLY A 353 5.88 5.86 0.58
CA GLY A 353 6.08 7.00 1.48
C GLY A 353 5.81 6.71 2.95
N VAL A 354 5.07 5.65 3.26
CA VAL A 354 4.64 5.30 4.63
C VAL A 354 5.34 4.08 5.21
N GLY A 355 6.17 3.38 4.41
CA GLY A 355 6.78 2.13 4.88
C GLY A 355 7.97 1.66 4.06
N GLY A 356 8.43 0.45 4.36
CA GLY A 356 9.54 -0.18 3.64
C GLY A 356 10.87 0.57 3.79
N ALA A 357 11.75 0.39 2.81
CA ALA A 357 13.07 1.03 2.79
C ALA A 357 12.95 2.56 2.65
N LEU A 358 12.10 3.05 1.72
CA LEU A 358 11.92 4.48 1.49
C LEU A 358 11.40 5.20 2.73
N GLY A 359 10.37 4.67 3.41
CA GLY A 359 9.82 5.27 4.62
C GLY A 359 10.88 5.48 5.71
N ARG A 360 11.81 4.52 5.87
CA ARG A 360 12.94 4.63 6.84
C ARG A 360 13.98 5.66 6.43
N MET A 361 14.17 5.88 5.15
CA MET A 361 15.11 6.89 4.62
C MET A 361 14.58 8.31 4.72
N LEU A 362 13.27 8.52 4.72
CA LEU A 362 12.68 9.85 4.61
C LEU A 362 13.11 10.82 5.72
N LEU A 363 13.14 10.38 6.98
CA LEU A 363 13.48 11.29 8.08
C LEU A 363 14.92 11.81 7.99
N PRO A 364 15.97 10.97 7.85
CA PRO A 364 17.34 11.45 7.63
C PRO A 364 17.45 12.40 6.43
N TRP A 365 16.82 12.08 5.30
CA TRP A 365 16.87 12.90 4.08
C TRP A 365 16.16 14.25 4.27
N LYS A 366 14.99 14.29 4.91
CA LYS A 366 14.27 15.54 5.23
C LYS A 366 15.08 16.46 6.14
N LEU A 367 15.92 15.90 7.01
CA LEU A 367 16.83 16.64 7.89
C LEU A 367 18.17 17.04 7.22
N GLY A 368 18.36 16.70 5.93
CA GLY A 368 19.59 17.03 5.19
C GLY A 368 20.76 16.06 5.42
N GLY A 369 20.54 14.98 6.19
CA GLY A 369 21.56 13.94 6.44
C GLY A 369 21.58 12.82 5.37
N GLY A 370 20.94 13.03 4.23
CA GLY A 370 20.92 12.07 3.13
C GLY A 370 22.20 12.05 2.32
N GLY A 371 22.53 10.87 1.73
CA GLY A 371 23.68 10.75 0.87
C GLY A 371 23.99 9.32 0.43
N PRO A 372 25.11 9.13 -0.28
CA PRO A 372 25.52 7.82 -0.75
C PRO A 372 25.86 6.87 0.41
N LEU A 373 25.28 5.67 0.40
CA LEU A 373 25.57 4.60 1.35
C LEU A 373 26.74 3.77 0.83
N ALA A 374 27.77 3.49 1.65
CA ALA A 374 28.91 2.63 1.31
C ALA A 374 29.54 2.94 -0.07
N GLY A 375 29.64 4.23 -0.40
CA GLY A 375 30.15 4.68 -1.70
C GLY A 375 29.12 4.67 -2.85
N GLY A 376 27.91 4.15 -2.62
CA GLY A 376 26.77 4.23 -3.54
C GLY A 376 26.92 3.49 -4.87
N LYS A 377 27.84 2.50 -4.95
CA LYS A 377 28.08 1.73 -6.18
C LYS A 377 27.11 0.57 -6.39
N GLN A 378 26.49 0.07 -5.31
CA GLN A 378 25.53 -1.04 -5.36
C GLN A 378 24.29 -0.68 -6.15
N TRP A 379 23.73 -1.69 -6.83
CA TRP A 379 22.48 -1.56 -7.57
C TRP A 379 21.27 -1.59 -6.65
N MET A 380 20.26 -0.85 -7.02
CA MET A 380 18.94 -0.84 -6.39
C MET A 380 17.90 -1.14 -7.46
N SER A 381 17.39 -2.35 -7.47
CA SER A 381 16.23 -2.75 -8.27
C SER A 381 14.98 -2.48 -7.47
N TRP A 382 14.26 -1.47 -7.87
CA TRP A 382 13.11 -0.91 -7.19
C TRP A 382 11.82 -1.13 -7.98
N ILE A 383 10.69 -1.00 -7.33
CA ILE A 383 9.36 -0.93 -7.95
C ILE A 383 8.48 0.03 -7.15
N SER A 384 7.55 0.74 -7.79
CA SER A 384 6.54 1.52 -7.05
C SER A 384 5.53 0.59 -6.40
N LEU A 385 4.93 1.01 -5.28
CA LEU A 385 3.89 0.21 -4.63
C LEU A 385 2.68 -0.02 -5.55
N ASP A 386 2.35 0.94 -6.41
CA ASP A 386 1.25 0.80 -7.36
C ASP A 386 1.59 -0.20 -8.46
N ASP A 387 2.80 -0.12 -9.06
CA ASP A 387 3.23 -1.13 -10.03
C ASP A 387 3.29 -2.53 -9.41
N GLU A 388 3.73 -2.64 -8.15
CA GLU A 388 3.71 -3.92 -7.42
C GLU A 388 2.30 -4.53 -7.37
N ILE A 389 1.30 -3.72 -7.01
CA ILE A 389 -0.10 -4.16 -6.87
C ILE A 389 -0.70 -4.50 -8.23
N TYR A 390 -0.48 -3.65 -9.24
CA TYR A 390 -1.00 -3.87 -10.57
C TYR A 390 -0.31 -5.05 -11.26
N ALA A 391 0.98 -5.26 -11.04
CA ALA A 391 1.70 -6.44 -11.53
C ALA A 391 1.17 -7.73 -10.89
N ILE A 392 0.91 -7.76 -9.57
CA ILE A 392 0.27 -8.89 -8.91
C ILE A 392 -1.09 -9.19 -9.54
N ASN A 393 -1.92 -8.16 -9.75
CA ASN A 393 -3.22 -8.33 -10.42
C ASN A 393 -3.06 -8.87 -11.84
N HIS A 394 -2.13 -8.32 -12.63
CA HIS A 394 -1.84 -8.79 -13.98
C HIS A 394 -1.47 -10.28 -13.98
N LEU A 395 -0.59 -10.71 -13.07
CA LEU A 395 -0.12 -12.08 -12.98
C LEU A 395 -1.22 -13.08 -12.59
N ILE A 396 -2.12 -12.70 -11.67
CA ILE A 396 -3.20 -13.61 -11.26
C ILE A 396 -4.33 -13.69 -12.29
N MET A 397 -4.55 -12.61 -13.06
CA MET A 397 -5.60 -12.54 -14.08
C MET A 397 -5.16 -13.07 -15.45
N ASN A 398 -3.87 -13.19 -15.72
CA ASN A 398 -3.35 -13.73 -16.97
C ASN A 398 -2.99 -15.22 -16.81
N ASP A 399 -3.75 -16.09 -17.47
CA ASP A 399 -3.63 -17.54 -17.34
C ASP A 399 -2.30 -18.10 -17.88
N GLU A 400 -1.58 -17.36 -18.71
CA GLU A 400 -0.27 -17.73 -19.24
C GLU A 400 0.86 -17.50 -18.23
N CYS A 401 0.60 -16.76 -17.13
CA CYS A 401 1.62 -16.41 -16.16
C CYS A 401 1.80 -17.51 -15.12
N GLU A 402 2.96 -18.19 -15.13
CA GLU A 402 3.36 -19.23 -14.18
C GLU A 402 4.86 -19.13 -13.84
N GLY A 403 5.24 -19.63 -12.66
CA GLY A 403 6.64 -19.67 -12.21
C GLY A 403 7.14 -18.36 -11.62
N ALA A 404 8.43 -18.04 -11.75
CA ALA A 404 9.03 -16.87 -11.13
C ALA A 404 8.92 -15.63 -12.01
N TYR A 405 8.62 -14.48 -11.37
CA TYR A 405 8.57 -13.15 -11.98
C TYR A 405 9.31 -12.14 -11.12
N ASN A 406 10.20 -11.36 -11.73
CA ASN A 406 10.86 -10.24 -11.07
C ASN A 406 9.91 -9.04 -11.01
N LEU A 407 9.48 -8.66 -9.82
CA LEU A 407 8.72 -7.44 -9.60
C LEU A 407 9.68 -6.30 -9.29
N THR A 408 10.27 -5.76 -10.36
CA THR A 408 11.19 -4.60 -10.35
C THR A 408 10.83 -3.67 -11.49
N ALA A 409 11.10 -2.37 -11.35
CA ALA A 409 10.98 -1.45 -12.48
C ALA A 409 12.05 -1.76 -13.54
N PRO A 410 11.80 -1.38 -14.83
CA PRO A 410 12.74 -1.70 -15.92
C PRO A 410 14.09 -1.01 -15.81
N GLU A 411 14.22 0.05 -15.01
CA GLU A 411 15.45 0.83 -14.86
C GLU A 411 16.02 0.73 -13.44
N PRO A 412 16.78 -0.32 -13.10
CA PRO A 412 17.52 -0.38 -11.86
C PRO A 412 18.59 0.73 -11.82
N VAL A 413 18.81 1.33 -10.65
CA VAL A 413 19.75 2.45 -10.52
C VAL A 413 20.85 2.15 -9.51
N ARG A 414 21.99 2.87 -9.60
CA ARG A 414 23.00 2.85 -8.53
C ARG A 414 22.48 3.59 -7.31
N GLN A 415 22.87 3.15 -6.12
CA GLN A 415 22.43 3.76 -4.86
C GLN A 415 22.78 5.26 -4.77
N LYS A 416 23.93 5.69 -5.30
CA LYS A 416 24.27 7.13 -5.38
C LYS A 416 23.28 7.92 -6.26
N VAL A 417 22.77 7.31 -7.33
CA VAL A 417 21.75 7.92 -8.21
C VAL A 417 20.43 8.01 -7.44
N PHE A 418 20.04 6.92 -6.75
CA PHE A 418 18.87 6.90 -5.89
C PHE A 418 18.93 8.03 -4.84
N SER A 419 20.03 8.13 -4.10
CA SER A 419 20.23 9.18 -3.09
C SER A 419 20.13 10.59 -3.67
N LYS A 420 20.76 10.84 -4.81
CA LYS A 420 20.70 12.14 -5.50
C LYS A 420 19.27 12.47 -5.95
N THR A 421 18.59 11.50 -6.55
CA THR A 421 17.19 11.68 -7.02
C THR A 421 16.23 11.92 -5.86
N LEU A 422 16.35 11.17 -4.76
CA LEU A 422 15.55 11.40 -3.57
C LEU A 422 15.82 12.79 -2.96
N GLY A 423 17.07 13.20 -2.89
CA GLY A 423 17.45 14.57 -2.46
C GLY A 423 16.84 15.65 -3.35
N LYS A 424 16.89 15.48 -4.67
CA LYS A 424 16.25 16.38 -5.66
C LYS A 424 14.74 16.49 -5.42
N VAL A 425 14.05 15.36 -5.27
CA VAL A 425 12.60 15.32 -5.04
C VAL A 425 12.23 15.99 -3.72
N LEU A 426 12.98 15.74 -2.65
CA LEU A 426 12.76 16.35 -1.34
C LEU A 426 13.25 17.79 -1.23
N ARG A 427 13.97 18.30 -2.26
CA ARG A 427 14.65 19.59 -2.23
C ARG A 427 15.58 19.72 -1.02
N ARG A 428 16.39 18.67 -0.79
CA ARG A 428 17.38 18.58 0.28
C ARG A 428 18.71 18.12 -0.29
N PRO A 429 19.83 18.58 0.26
CA PRO A 429 21.14 18.07 -0.12
C PRO A 429 21.22 16.58 0.18
N ALA A 430 21.86 15.80 -0.71
CA ALA A 430 22.09 14.38 -0.56
C ALA A 430 23.59 14.08 -0.73
N ILE A 431 24.41 14.81 0.02
CA ILE A 431 25.87 14.83 -0.11
C ILE A 431 26.61 14.19 1.07
N ALA A 432 25.91 13.86 2.15
CA ALA A 432 26.52 13.26 3.34
C ALA A 432 26.88 11.79 3.09
N PRO A 433 28.16 11.42 2.88
CA PRO A 433 28.52 10.02 2.64
C PRO A 433 28.39 9.23 3.95
N ILE A 434 27.71 8.07 3.86
CA ILE A 434 27.58 7.17 5.00
C ILE A 434 28.52 5.97 4.75
N PRO A 435 29.64 5.87 5.50
CA PRO A 435 30.63 4.80 5.27
C PRO A 435 30.06 3.41 5.54
N GLY A 436 30.46 2.41 4.74
CA GLY A 436 29.97 1.04 4.88
C GLY A 436 30.30 0.40 6.24
N PHE A 437 31.42 0.77 6.86
CA PHE A 437 31.78 0.26 8.19
C PHE A 437 30.79 0.73 9.28
N SER A 438 30.31 1.99 9.21
CA SER A 438 29.33 2.49 10.16
C SER A 438 27.98 1.77 10.01
N MET A 439 27.60 1.40 8.78
CA MET A 439 26.41 0.57 8.53
C MET A 439 26.55 -0.81 9.17
N LYS A 440 27.74 -1.45 9.05
CA LYS A 440 28.00 -2.74 9.70
C LYS A 440 27.95 -2.63 11.24
N ILE A 441 28.46 -1.55 11.83
CA ILE A 441 28.38 -1.30 13.27
C ILE A 441 26.91 -1.11 13.69
N LEU A 442 26.12 -0.33 12.96
CA LEU A 442 24.74 -0.02 13.31
C LEU A 442 23.78 -1.21 13.09
N PHE A 443 23.93 -1.94 11.99
CA PHE A 443 22.97 -2.94 11.54
C PHE A 443 23.51 -4.39 11.60
N GLY A 444 24.81 -4.57 11.87
CA GLY A 444 25.42 -5.91 11.94
C GLY A 444 25.44 -6.61 10.58
N GLU A 445 25.23 -7.92 10.57
CA GLU A 445 25.29 -8.77 9.39
C GLU A 445 24.31 -8.37 8.29
N LEU A 446 23.11 -7.89 8.67
CA LEU A 446 22.09 -7.47 7.68
C LEU A 446 22.53 -6.30 6.79
N ALA A 447 23.54 -5.52 7.24
CA ALA A 447 24.05 -4.39 6.46
C ALA A 447 24.64 -4.82 5.10
N GLY A 448 25.31 -5.98 5.05
CA GLY A 448 25.84 -6.53 3.79
C GLY A 448 24.74 -6.67 2.75
N PRO A 449 23.88 -7.69 2.89
CA PRO A 449 22.88 -8.03 1.88
C PRO A 449 21.81 -6.96 1.61
N LEU A 450 21.47 -6.12 2.60
CA LEU A 450 20.35 -5.16 2.45
C LEU A 450 20.78 -3.72 2.12
N LEU A 451 22.01 -3.32 2.40
CA LEU A 451 22.42 -1.92 2.29
C LEU A 451 23.72 -1.70 1.47
N ILE A 452 24.64 -2.67 1.49
CA ILE A 452 25.97 -2.54 0.88
C ILE A 452 26.05 -3.30 -0.43
N GLU A 453 25.39 -4.43 -0.51
CA GLU A 453 25.27 -5.25 -1.71
C GLU A 453 24.04 -4.86 -2.52
N GLY A 454 23.96 -5.32 -3.76
CA GLY A 454 22.80 -5.05 -4.61
C GLY A 454 22.80 -5.90 -5.86
N GLN A 455 21.64 -5.99 -6.49
CA GLN A 455 21.41 -6.77 -7.69
C GLN A 455 20.88 -5.86 -8.79
N ARG A 456 21.36 -6.06 -10.04
CA ARG A 456 20.87 -5.39 -11.24
C ARG A 456 19.84 -6.27 -11.92
N VAL A 457 18.60 -6.26 -11.40
CA VAL A 457 17.52 -7.14 -11.82
C VAL A 457 16.59 -6.44 -12.79
N LEU A 458 16.25 -7.14 -13.89
CA LEU A 458 15.27 -6.69 -14.87
C LEU A 458 14.01 -7.56 -14.84
N PRO A 459 12.83 -6.99 -15.08
CA PRO A 459 11.54 -7.68 -15.06
C PRO A 459 11.21 -8.29 -16.44
N SER A 460 12.09 -9.14 -16.96
CA SER A 460 12.02 -9.58 -18.36
C SER A 460 10.74 -10.35 -18.68
N ARG A 461 10.34 -11.29 -17.83
CA ARG A 461 9.10 -12.06 -18.02
C ARG A 461 7.85 -11.22 -17.81
N LEU A 462 7.88 -10.28 -16.85
CA LEU A 462 6.74 -9.38 -16.60
C LEU A 462 6.52 -8.46 -17.81
N GLN A 463 7.59 -7.95 -18.46
CA GLN A 463 7.46 -7.18 -19.69
C GLN A 463 6.96 -8.04 -20.87
N GLN A 464 7.47 -9.27 -21.00
CA GLN A 464 7.06 -10.20 -22.05
C GLN A 464 5.59 -10.63 -21.91
N SER A 465 5.05 -10.68 -20.68
CA SER A 465 3.63 -10.97 -20.43
C SER A 465 2.70 -9.81 -20.80
N GLY A 466 3.22 -8.69 -21.29
CA GLY A 466 2.44 -7.52 -21.69
C GLY A 466 2.13 -6.53 -20.57
N TYR A 467 2.78 -6.65 -19.39
CA TYR A 467 2.61 -5.67 -18.32
C TYR A 467 3.22 -4.31 -18.69
N GLU A 468 2.42 -3.26 -18.54
CA GLU A 468 2.84 -1.88 -18.78
C GLU A 468 3.10 -1.15 -17.46
N PHE A 469 4.36 -0.79 -17.20
CA PHE A 469 4.75 -0.08 -15.99
C PHE A 469 4.19 1.35 -15.95
N LEU A 470 3.60 1.69 -14.82
CA LEU A 470 3.19 3.06 -14.50
C LEU A 470 4.42 3.97 -14.33
N HIS A 471 5.44 3.49 -13.61
CA HIS A 471 6.66 4.21 -13.35
C HIS A 471 7.87 3.47 -13.93
N LYS A 472 8.39 3.98 -15.05
CA LYS A 472 9.60 3.42 -15.68
C LYS A 472 10.88 4.03 -15.10
N ASP A 473 10.85 5.28 -14.63
CA ASP A 473 11.97 6.01 -14.05
C ASP A 473 11.78 6.27 -12.54
N LEU A 474 12.90 6.32 -11.82
CA LEU A 474 12.90 6.47 -10.36
C LEU A 474 12.32 7.81 -9.88
N GLU A 475 12.55 8.92 -10.62
CA GLU A 475 12.10 10.24 -10.17
C GLU A 475 10.58 10.33 -10.15
N SER A 476 9.92 9.84 -11.20
CA SER A 476 8.45 9.79 -11.27
C SER A 476 7.86 8.95 -10.14
N ALA A 477 8.43 7.76 -9.87
CA ALA A 477 8.00 6.90 -8.77
C ALA A 477 8.15 7.55 -7.40
N LEU A 478 9.28 8.22 -7.14
CA LEU A 478 9.52 8.91 -5.87
C LEU A 478 8.58 10.12 -5.72
N ARG A 479 8.38 10.89 -6.78
CA ARG A 479 7.46 12.04 -6.77
C ARG A 479 6.04 11.61 -6.44
N ASP A 480 5.60 10.53 -7.05
CA ASP A 480 4.25 9.99 -6.84
C ASP A 480 4.10 9.42 -5.41
N SER A 481 5.02 8.56 -4.98
CA SER A 481 5.02 7.99 -3.62
C SER A 481 5.04 9.04 -2.51
N LEU A 482 5.60 10.23 -2.79
CA LEU A 482 5.74 11.33 -1.83
C LEU A 482 4.76 12.48 -2.10
N GLY A 483 3.97 12.44 -3.18
CA GLY A 483 3.04 13.49 -3.60
C GLY A 483 3.73 14.82 -3.92
N ILE A 484 4.88 14.79 -4.57
CA ILE A 484 5.70 15.98 -4.90
C ILE A 484 5.83 16.07 -6.42
N TRP A 485 4.76 16.44 -7.10
CA TRP A 485 4.70 16.49 -8.57
C TRP A 485 5.28 17.77 -9.19
N ARG A 486 5.79 18.71 -8.38
CA ARG A 486 6.36 19.99 -8.83
C ARG A 486 7.86 20.07 -8.62
#